data_13047bac25e3c2220c2506b568a18096
#
_entry.id   13047bac25e3c2220c2506b568a18096
#
_cell.length_a   1.000
_cell.length_b   1.000
_cell.length_c   1.000
_cell.angle_alpha   90.00
_cell.angle_beta   90.00
_cell.angle_gamma   90.00
#
_symmetry.space_group_name_H-M   'P 1'
#
loop_
_entity.id
_entity.type
_entity.pdbx_description
1 polymer ?
#
loop_
_entity_poly.entity_id
_entity_poly.type
_entity_poly.pdbx_seq_one_letter_code
_entity_poly.pdbx_strand_id
1 'polypeptide(L)'
;MIDPNKTGVELPSIDLLQKFDVPAPRYTSYPTADRFVKTFGPEDYEKALASRHPETPLSLYVHVPFCNDVCFYCGCNKIVTRDHTKSREYLDVIGQEARLVKERLSGVQTVSQLHFGGGSPTFLDNDEIARMMDLLTEHFPLEADGEFSMEVDPRR
;
A
#
# COMPACT_ATOMS: atom_id res chain seq x y z
N MET A 1 -15.97 12.36 -20.48
CA MET A 1 -14.92 13.36 -20.77
C MET A 1 -15.08 14.50 -19.78
N ILE A 2 -14.08 14.73 -18.95
CA ILE A 2 -14.10 15.86 -17.99
C ILE A 2 -13.84 17.13 -18.81
N ASP A 3 -14.73 18.10 -18.73
CA ASP A 3 -14.55 19.40 -19.39
C ASP A 3 -13.46 20.19 -18.63
N PRO A 4 -12.28 20.43 -19.22
CA PRO A 4 -11.18 21.09 -18.54
C PRO A 4 -11.49 22.54 -18.14
N ASN A 5 -12.51 23.16 -18.75
CA ASN A 5 -12.92 24.52 -18.41
C ASN A 5 -13.77 24.60 -17.12
N LYS A 6 -14.19 23.45 -16.57
CA LYS A 6 -15.00 23.41 -15.33
C LYS A 6 -14.19 23.16 -14.06
N THR A 7 -12.92 22.81 -14.18
CA THR A 7 -12.10 22.39 -13.02
C THR A 7 -11.30 23.52 -12.40
N GLY A 8 -11.20 24.70 -13.01
CA GLY A 8 -10.32 25.78 -12.55
C GLY A 8 -8.81 25.41 -12.60
N VAL A 9 -8.47 24.28 -13.19
CA VAL A 9 -7.08 23.82 -13.35
C VAL A 9 -6.50 24.44 -14.61
N GLU A 10 -5.48 25.26 -14.44
CA GLU A 10 -4.71 25.81 -15.56
C GLU A 10 -3.88 24.69 -16.18
N LEU A 11 -4.13 24.38 -17.46
CA LEU A 11 -3.35 23.36 -18.16
C LEU A 11 -1.97 23.91 -18.50
N PRO A 12 -0.89 23.10 -18.35
CA PRO A 12 0.45 23.51 -18.72
C PRO A 12 0.55 23.80 -20.23
N SER A 13 1.40 24.75 -20.59
CA SER A 13 1.64 25.06 -22.01
C SER A 13 2.28 23.89 -22.76
N ILE A 14 2.08 23.81 -24.07
CA ILE A 14 2.70 22.78 -24.93
C ILE A 14 4.21 22.81 -24.81
N ASP A 15 4.82 23.99 -24.76
CA ASP A 15 6.27 24.16 -24.61
C ASP A 15 6.77 23.57 -23.28
N LEU A 16 6.00 23.73 -22.20
CA LEU A 16 6.33 23.15 -20.89
C LEU A 16 6.23 21.62 -20.94
N LEU A 17 5.21 21.08 -21.58
CA LEU A 17 5.05 19.63 -21.75
C LEU A 17 6.21 19.06 -22.58
N GLN A 18 6.57 19.67 -23.70
CA GLN A 18 7.68 19.24 -24.55
C GLN A 18 9.01 19.31 -23.81
N LYS A 19 9.23 20.33 -22.99
CA LYS A 19 10.46 20.48 -22.21
C LYS A 19 10.68 19.33 -21.23
N PHE A 20 9.61 18.77 -20.65
CA PHE A 20 9.67 17.70 -19.65
C PHE A 20 9.29 16.32 -20.19
N ASP A 21 8.94 16.19 -21.47
CA ASP A 21 8.73 14.92 -22.16
C ASP A 21 10.09 14.28 -22.51
N VAL A 22 10.81 13.87 -21.47
CA VAL A 22 12.12 13.22 -21.57
C VAL A 22 12.13 11.94 -20.76
N PRO A 23 12.87 10.91 -21.19
CA PRO A 23 13.08 9.71 -20.38
C PRO A 23 13.70 10.09 -19.03
N ALA A 24 13.00 9.76 -17.96
CA ALA A 24 13.45 10.02 -16.59
C ALA A 24 13.34 8.76 -15.73
N PRO A 25 14.22 8.58 -14.74
CA PRO A 25 14.07 7.53 -13.74
C PRO A 25 12.73 7.66 -12.99
N ARG A 26 12.14 6.54 -12.60
CA ARG A 26 10.95 6.55 -11.77
C ARG A 26 11.32 6.82 -10.32
N TYR A 27 10.92 7.97 -9.81
CA TYR A 27 11.05 8.32 -8.41
C TYR A 27 9.69 8.09 -7.72
N THR A 28 9.38 6.84 -7.41
CA THR A 28 8.10 6.45 -6.80
C THR A 28 8.13 6.43 -5.28
N SER A 29 9.31 6.52 -4.69
CA SER A 29 9.52 6.54 -3.24
C SER A 29 10.80 7.28 -2.87
N TYR A 30 10.91 7.73 -1.64
CA TYR A 30 12.14 8.29 -1.07
C TYR A 30 12.47 7.57 0.24
N PRO A 31 13.67 7.01 0.40
CA PRO A 31 14.72 6.95 -0.62
C PRO A 31 14.29 6.12 -1.85
N THR A 32 14.90 6.39 -3.00
CA THR A 32 14.68 5.62 -4.23
C THR A 32 15.26 4.21 -4.11
N ALA A 33 14.73 3.25 -4.86
CA ALA A 33 15.05 1.82 -4.71
C ALA A 33 16.56 1.49 -4.88
N ASP A 34 17.30 2.28 -5.68
CA ASP A 34 18.75 2.16 -5.82
C ASP A 34 19.54 2.51 -4.55
N ARG A 35 18.89 3.13 -3.58
CA ARG A 35 19.45 3.48 -2.27
C ARG A 35 19.14 2.45 -1.19
N PHE A 36 18.35 1.43 -1.48
CA PHE A 36 18.03 0.39 -0.53
C PHE A 36 19.28 -0.45 -0.23
N VAL A 37 19.51 -0.73 1.04
CA VAL A 37 20.65 -1.50 1.50
C VAL A 37 20.20 -2.88 2.00
N LYS A 38 21.03 -3.91 1.79
CA LYS A 38 20.73 -5.28 2.24
C LYS A 38 20.97 -5.48 3.73
N THR A 39 21.56 -4.50 4.40
CA THR A 39 21.94 -4.58 5.83
C THR A 39 20.81 -4.12 6.76
N PHE A 40 19.69 -3.58 6.24
CA PHE A 40 18.54 -3.23 7.05
C PHE A 40 17.82 -4.51 7.51
N GLY A 41 17.81 -4.73 8.82
CA GLY A 41 17.27 -5.93 9.43
C GLY A 41 16.12 -5.67 10.40
N PRO A 42 15.62 -6.72 11.08
CA PRO A 42 14.51 -6.60 12.04
C PRO A 42 14.77 -5.58 13.15
N GLU A 43 15.99 -5.52 13.68
CA GLU A 43 16.36 -4.56 14.73
C GLU A 43 16.28 -3.10 14.26
N ASP A 44 16.63 -2.83 12.99
CA ASP A 44 16.53 -1.49 12.40
C ASP A 44 15.08 -1.10 12.21
N TYR A 45 14.23 -2.07 11.81
CA TYR A 45 12.80 -1.87 11.70
C TYR A 45 12.16 -1.59 13.06
N GLU A 46 12.49 -2.35 14.10
CA GLU A 46 12.02 -2.12 15.47
C GLU A 46 12.42 -0.73 15.99
N LYS A 47 13.68 -0.30 15.74
CA LYS A 47 14.11 1.06 16.07
C LYS A 47 13.30 2.13 15.33
N ALA A 48 13.01 1.90 14.05
CA ALA A 48 12.18 2.82 13.25
C ALA A 48 10.76 2.94 13.83
N LEU A 49 10.13 1.82 14.18
CA LEU A 49 8.82 1.81 14.82
C LEU A 49 8.80 2.55 16.17
N ALA A 50 9.84 2.36 16.98
CA ALA A 50 9.96 3.00 18.29
C ALA A 50 10.28 4.52 18.20
N SER A 51 10.95 4.95 17.13
CA SER A 51 11.38 6.35 16.93
C SER A 51 10.36 7.26 16.25
N ARG A 52 9.18 6.73 15.88
CA ARG A 52 8.12 7.54 15.27
C ARG A 52 7.63 8.64 16.22
N HIS A 53 7.12 9.72 15.63
CA HIS A 53 6.51 10.78 16.42
C HIS A 53 5.25 10.26 17.14
N PRO A 54 5.14 10.36 18.48
CA PRO A 54 4.12 9.67 19.25
C PRO A 54 2.68 10.14 18.99
N GLU A 55 2.49 11.36 18.49
CA GLU A 55 1.16 11.96 18.24
C GLU A 55 0.71 11.83 16.79
N THR A 56 1.56 11.32 15.88
CA THR A 56 1.21 11.18 14.46
C THR A 56 0.42 9.90 14.26
N PRO A 57 -0.78 9.94 13.66
CA PRO A 57 -1.52 8.74 13.26
C PRO A 57 -0.74 7.87 12.28
N LEU A 58 -1.17 6.63 12.13
CA LEU A 58 -0.53 5.67 11.24
C LEU A 58 -1.02 5.84 9.80
N SER A 59 -0.10 5.62 8.86
CA SER A 59 -0.41 5.30 7.48
C SER A 59 -0.03 3.84 7.27
N LEU A 60 -1.02 2.98 6.95
CA LEU A 60 -0.81 1.56 6.71
C LEU A 60 -0.84 1.27 5.21
N TYR A 61 0.12 0.47 4.77
CA TYR A 61 0.13 -0.17 3.46
C TYR A 61 0.08 -1.69 3.65
N VAL A 62 -0.91 -2.32 3.00
CA VAL A 62 -1.04 -3.78 3.00
C VAL A 62 -0.74 -4.29 1.60
N HIS A 63 0.30 -5.09 1.46
CA HIS A 63 0.72 -5.65 0.19
C HIS A 63 0.05 -7.00 -0.07
N VAL A 64 -0.98 -7.04 -0.92
CA VAL A 64 -1.63 -8.29 -1.34
C VAL A 64 -0.90 -8.85 -2.57
N PRO A 65 -0.07 -9.91 -2.43
CA PRO A 65 0.84 -10.32 -3.49
C PRO A 65 0.18 -11.11 -4.62
N PHE A 66 -1.09 -11.46 -4.52
CA PHE A 66 -1.74 -12.39 -5.44
C PHE A 66 -2.27 -11.72 -6.69
N CYS A 67 -2.09 -12.41 -7.84
CA CYS A 67 -2.69 -12.06 -9.12
C CYS A 67 -3.20 -13.34 -9.80
N ASN A 68 -4.30 -13.24 -10.52
CA ASN A 68 -4.76 -14.35 -11.36
C ASN A 68 -3.93 -14.49 -12.65
N ASP A 69 -3.44 -13.36 -13.19
CA ASP A 69 -2.68 -13.28 -14.44
C ASP A 69 -1.58 -12.21 -14.33
N VAL A 70 -0.55 -12.30 -15.17
CA VAL A 70 0.56 -11.33 -15.23
C VAL A 70 0.22 -10.21 -16.20
N CYS A 71 0.38 -8.95 -15.77
CA CYS A 71 0.33 -7.80 -16.67
C CYS A 71 1.62 -7.66 -17.47
N PHE A 72 1.56 -7.23 -18.72
CA PHE A 72 2.73 -7.09 -19.62
C PHE A 72 3.82 -6.14 -19.09
N TYR A 73 3.44 -5.17 -18.28
CA TYR A 73 4.31 -4.14 -17.69
C TYR A 73 4.62 -4.38 -16.21
N CYS A 74 4.34 -5.58 -15.70
CA CYS A 74 4.36 -5.84 -14.26
C CYS A 74 5.78 -5.80 -13.65
N GLY A 75 5.99 -4.89 -12.71
CA GLY A 75 7.17 -4.82 -11.84
C GLY A 75 6.90 -5.15 -10.37
N CYS A 76 5.67 -5.58 -10.03
CA CYS A 76 5.26 -5.82 -8.66
C CYS A 76 5.89 -7.10 -8.07
N ASN A 77 6.09 -7.11 -6.75
CA ASN A 77 6.31 -8.35 -6.01
C ASN A 77 5.00 -9.13 -5.96
N LYS A 78 4.92 -10.26 -6.67
CA LYS A 78 3.66 -10.97 -6.90
C LYS A 78 3.79 -12.48 -6.95
N ILE A 79 2.67 -13.13 -6.66
CA ILE A 79 2.46 -14.57 -6.79
C ILE A 79 1.28 -14.78 -7.75
N VAL A 80 1.54 -15.33 -8.94
CA VAL A 80 0.47 -15.65 -9.88
C VAL A 80 -0.15 -16.98 -9.49
N THR A 81 -1.43 -16.97 -9.15
CA THR A 81 -2.17 -18.14 -8.68
C THR A 81 -3.67 -17.93 -8.81
N ARG A 82 -4.44 -19.02 -8.81
CA ARG A 82 -5.91 -19.03 -8.66
C ARG A 82 -6.33 -19.83 -7.43
N ASP A 83 -5.36 -20.21 -6.62
CA ASP A 83 -5.55 -21.03 -5.42
C ASP A 83 -5.75 -20.14 -4.19
N HIS A 84 -6.99 -20.00 -3.75
CA HIS A 84 -7.38 -19.23 -2.58
C HIS A 84 -6.95 -19.86 -1.24
N THR A 85 -6.41 -21.07 -1.22
CA THR A 85 -5.80 -21.58 0.01
C THR A 85 -4.60 -20.72 0.44
N LYS A 86 -3.85 -20.20 -0.54
CA LYS A 86 -2.69 -19.33 -0.31
C LYS A 86 -3.06 -17.97 0.28
N SER A 87 -4.20 -17.39 -0.14
CA SER A 87 -4.67 -16.14 0.44
C SER A 87 -5.12 -16.32 1.89
N ARG A 88 -5.75 -17.44 2.21
CA ARG A 88 -6.16 -17.74 3.60
C ARG A 88 -4.96 -17.90 4.53
N GLU A 89 -3.93 -18.65 4.11
CA GLU A 89 -2.66 -18.78 4.85
C GLU A 89 -1.98 -17.41 5.00
N TYR A 90 -2.00 -16.58 3.95
CA TYR A 90 -1.47 -15.23 4.00
C TYR A 90 -2.20 -14.35 5.03
N LEU A 91 -3.53 -14.43 5.11
CA LEU A 91 -4.32 -13.69 6.10
C LEU A 91 -3.96 -14.08 7.54
N ASP A 92 -3.68 -15.37 7.78
CA ASP A 92 -3.19 -15.82 9.09
C ASP A 92 -1.86 -15.16 9.47
N VAL A 93 -0.95 -15.03 8.50
CA VAL A 93 0.34 -14.37 8.68
C VAL A 93 0.19 -12.86 8.89
N ILE A 94 -0.70 -12.20 8.13
CA ILE A 94 -1.00 -10.76 8.30
C ILE A 94 -1.51 -10.45 9.71
N GLY A 95 -2.40 -11.29 10.24
CA GLY A 95 -2.87 -11.12 11.62
C GLY A 95 -1.73 -11.23 12.65
N GLN A 96 -0.80 -12.15 12.45
CA GLN A 96 0.38 -12.26 13.31
C GLN A 96 1.31 -11.06 13.17
N GLU A 97 1.56 -10.59 11.95
CA GLU A 97 2.39 -9.41 11.67
C GLU A 97 1.78 -8.16 12.29
N ALA A 98 0.47 -7.93 12.11
CA ALA A 98 -0.25 -6.81 12.70
C ALA A 98 -0.07 -6.76 14.24
N ARG A 99 -0.22 -7.90 14.92
CA ARG A 99 0.02 -8.01 16.36
C ARG A 99 1.46 -7.67 16.73
N LEU A 100 2.44 -8.24 16.01
CA LEU A 100 3.86 -8.00 16.29
C LEU A 100 4.25 -6.54 16.07
N VAL A 101 3.72 -5.89 15.05
CA VAL A 101 3.95 -4.46 14.79
C VAL A 101 3.32 -3.62 15.90
N LYS A 102 2.07 -3.91 16.28
CA LYS A 102 1.38 -3.22 17.37
C LYS A 102 2.15 -3.24 18.69
N GLU A 103 2.69 -4.39 19.05
CA GLU A 103 3.48 -4.56 20.29
C GLU A 103 4.74 -3.68 20.35
N ARG A 104 5.25 -3.26 19.18
CA ARG A 104 6.49 -2.46 19.03
C ARG A 104 6.23 -0.98 18.77
N LEU A 105 5.01 -0.62 18.45
CA LEU A 105 4.64 0.78 18.22
C LEU A 105 4.48 1.53 19.54
N SER A 106 5.00 2.75 19.58
CA SER A 106 4.76 3.73 20.64
C SER A 106 3.74 4.80 20.19
N GLY A 107 3.11 5.46 21.16
CA GLY A 107 2.22 6.60 20.91
C GLY A 107 0.86 6.24 20.33
N VAL A 108 0.26 7.16 19.58
CA VAL A 108 -1.03 7.01 18.92
C VAL A 108 -0.96 5.90 17.88
N GLN A 109 -1.95 5.01 17.90
CA GLN A 109 -2.04 3.85 17.01
C GLN A 109 -3.31 3.86 16.16
N THR A 110 -4.01 5.00 16.07
CA THR A 110 -5.10 5.18 15.11
C THR A 110 -4.56 5.33 13.70
N VAL A 111 -5.32 4.89 12.72
CA VAL A 111 -4.96 4.88 11.30
C VAL A 111 -5.72 5.96 10.59
N SER A 112 -5.00 6.96 10.06
CA SER A 112 -5.56 8.00 9.20
C SER A 112 -5.51 7.67 7.72
N GLN A 113 -4.63 6.75 7.32
CA GLN A 113 -4.52 6.29 5.94
C GLN A 113 -4.34 4.78 5.87
N LEU A 114 -5.14 4.10 5.03
CA LEU A 114 -5.02 2.68 4.75
C LEU A 114 -5.07 2.44 3.25
N HIS A 115 -4.02 1.83 2.71
CA HIS A 115 -3.94 1.49 1.30
C HIS A 115 -3.67 -0.01 1.11
N PHE A 116 -4.49 -0.65 0.26
CA PHE A 116 -4.24 -2.00 -0.22
C PHE A 116 -3.69 -1.95 -1.63
N GLY A 117 -2.50 -2.50 -1.80
CA GLY A 117 -1.82 -2.54 -3.10
C GLY A 117 -1.08 -3.86 -3.32
N GLY A 118 -0.19 -3.88 -4.31
CA GLY A 118 0.74 -4.98 -4.55
C GLY A 118 0.55 -5.71 -5.86
N GLY A 119 0.04 -6.93 -5.84
CA GLY A 119 -0.39 -7.69 -7.00
C GLY A 119 -1.76 -7.22 -7.46
N SER A 120 -2.81 -7.80 -6.90
CA SER A 120 -4.19 -7.34 -7.09
C SER A 120 -4.98 -7.61 -5.81
N PRO A 121 -5.31 -6.60 -5.00
CA PRO A 121 -6.13 -6.79 -3.80
C PRO A 121 -7.49 -7.43 -4.09
N THR A 122 -8.06 -7.17 -5.27
CA THR A 122 -9.30 -7.81 -5.75
C THR A 122 -9.14 -9.28 -6.17
N PHE A 123 -7.97 -9.88 -5.95
CA PHE A 123 -7.82 -11.34 -5.90
C PHE A 123 -8.59 -11.92 -4.71
N LEU A 124 -8.59 -11.24 -3.59
CA LEU A 124 -9.33 -11.65 -2.39
C LEU A 124 -10.83 -11.59 -2.67
N ASP A 125 -11.56 -12.58 -2.20
CA ASP A 125 -13.01 -12.55 -2.21
C ASP A 125 -13.57 -11.66 -1.08
N ASN A 126 -14.89 -11.48 -1.05
CA ASN A 126 -15.54 -10.59 -0.08
C ASN A 126 -15.31 -11.04 1.39
N ASP A 127 -15.32 -12.35 1.64
CA ASP A 127 -15.11 -12.89 2.97
C ASP A 127 -13.64 -12.72 3.40
N GLU A 128 -12.70 -12.89 2.47
CA GLU A 128 -11.27 -12.67 2.68
C GLU A 128 -10.96 -11.19 2.92
N ILE A 129 -11.61 -10.27 2.19
CA ILE A 129 -11.49 -8.82 2.42
C ILE A 129 -12.06 -8.44 3.79
N ALA A 130 -13.25 -8.93 4.13
CA ALA A 130 -13.85 -8.68 5.44
C ALA A 130 -12.94 -9.18 6.57
N ARG A 131 -12.42 -10.39 6.45
CA ARG A 131 -11.47 -10.95 7.41
C ARG A 131 -10.19 -10.12 7.52
N MET A 132 -9.65 -9.63 6.39
CA MET A 132 -8.49 -8.73 6.38
C MET A 132 -8.78 -7.46 7.19
N MET A 133 -9.94 -6.85 6.97
CA MET A 133 -10.35 -5.65 7.71
C MET A 133 -10.49 -5.93 9.20
N ASP A 134 -11.09 -7.05 9.60
CA ASP A 134 -11.24 -7.46 11.00
C ASP A 134 -9.87 -7.61 11.67
N LEU A 135 -8.93 -8.33 11.02
CA LEU A 135 -7.56 -8.53 11.51
C LEU A 135 -6.80 -7.21 11.71
N LEU A 136 -6.97 -6.26 10.81
CA LEU A 136 -6.31 -4.95 10.92
C LEU A 136 -6.96 -4.09 12.00
N THR A 137 -8.29 -3.99 12.03
CA THR A 137 -9.02 -3.12 12.94
C THR A 137 -9.00 -3.60 14.40
N GLU A 138 -8.79 -4.90 14.64
CA GLU A 138 -8.53 -5.45 15.97
C GLU A 138 -7.30 -4.79 16.63
N HIS A 139 -6.31 -4.44 15.82
CA HIS A 139 -5.06 -3.89 16.32
C HIS A 139 -4.90 -2.38 16.07
N PHE A 140 -5.46 -1.87 14.99
CA PHE A 140 -5.28 -0.51 14.51
C PHE A 140 -6.65 0.15 14.25
N PRO A 141 -7.22 0.87 15.22
CA PRO A 141 -8.48 1.58 15.04
C PRO A 141 -8.38 2.60 13.89
N LEU A 142 -9.36 2.59 12.98
CA LEU A 142 -9.43 3.54 11.88
C LEU A 142 -10.05 4.87 12.34
N GLU A 143 -9.50 5.99 11.88
CA GLU A 143 -10.11 7.31 12.07
C GLU A 143 -11.34 7.47 11.17
N ALA A 144 -12.37 8.13 11.68
CA ALA A 144 -13.65 8.27 10.97
C ALA A 144 -13.55 9.08 9.67
N ASP A 145 -12.60 10.00 9.61
CA ASP A 145 -12.28 10.87 8.47
C ASP A 145 -10.99 10.44 7.74
N GLY A 146 -10.51 9.24 8.01
CA GLY A 146 -9.32 8.66 7.39
C GLY A 146 -9.50 8.42 5.87
N GLU A 147 -8.38 8.42 5.16
CA GLU A 147 -8.32 8.11 3.72
C GLU A 147 -8.09 6.61 3.51
N PHE A 148 -9.05 5.92 2.88
CA PHE A 148 -8.95 4.49 2.62
C PHE A 148 -9.03 4.23 1.11
N SER A 149 -8.08 3.46 0.60
CA SER A 149 -7.96 3.21 -0.84
C SER A 149 -7.50 1.80 -1.14
N MET A 150 -7.82 1.32 -2.34
CA MET A 150 -7.48 -0.02 -2.81
C MET A 150 -7.18 0.00 -4.31
N GLU A 151 -6.10 -0.66 -4.70
CA GLU A 151 -5.86 -0.97 -6.11
C GLU A 151 -6.81 -2.07 -6.58
N VAL A 152 -7.40 -1.89 -7.74
CA VAL A 152 -8.38 -2.83 -8.29
C VAL A 152 -8.00 -3.28 -9.69
N ASP A 153 -8.26 -4.54 -10.01
CA ASP A 153 -8.23 -5.01 -11.39
C ASP A 153 -9.63 -4.80 -12.01
N PRO A 154 -9.78 -3.89 -12.99
CA PRO A 154 -11.09 -3.56 -13.55
C PRO A 154 -11.73 -4.69 -14.35
N ARG A 155 -11.02 -5.79 -14.55
CA ARG A 155 -11.52 -7.00 -15.23
C ARG A 155 -12.23 -7.97 -14.28
N ARG A 156 -12.32 -7.62 -13.00
CA ARG A 156 -12.85 -8.47 -11.92
C ARG A 156 -14.00 -7.80 -11.22
#